data_f85602e859015e8a4d96911626d3f3ae
#
_entry.id   f85602e859015e8a4d96911626d3f3ae
#
_cell.length_a   1.000
_cell.length_b   1.000
_cell.length_c   1.000
_cell.angle_alpha   90.00
_cell.angle_beta   90.00
_cell.angle_gamma   90.00
#
_symmetry.space_group_name_H-M   'P 1'
#
loop_
_entity.id
_entity.type
_entity.pdbx_description
1 polymer ?
#
loop_
_entity_poly.entity_id
_entity_poly.type
_entity_poly.pdbx_seq_one_letter_code
_entity_poly.pdbx_strand_id
1 'polypeptide(L)' 'MMEYSNSRIREIIEDWIHNSRDRIILSDRLIDGMTFEQIAEKHDMSERQIKNIVYKLQTQLFKHL' A
#
# COMPACT_ATOMS: atom_id res chain seq x y z
N MET A 1 10.31 11.42 -16.78
CA MET A 1 9.98 10.68 -15.57
C MET A 1 8.55 10.19 -15.68
N MET A 2 8.34 8.95 -15.33
CA MET A 2 7.00 8.36 -15.41
C MET A 2 6.31 8.46 -14.07
N GLU A 3 5.13 9.06 -14.06
CA GLU A 3 4.31 9.12 -12.86
C GLU A 3 3.07 8.26 -13.07
N TYR A 4 2.74 7.48 -12.06
CA TYR A 4 1.54 6.66 -12.10
C TYR A 4 0.41 7.42 -11.42
N SER A 5 -0.75 7.51 -12.08
CA SER A 5 -1.91 8.15 -11.48
C SER A 5 -2.43 7.32 -10.30
N ASN A 6 -3.11 7.97 -9.38
CA ASN A 6 -3.74 7.28 -8.25
C ASN A 6 -4.76 6.25 -8.73
N SER A 7 -5.48 6.54 -9.81
CA SER A 7 -6.43 5.60 -10.40
C SER A 7 -5.74 4.32 -10.87
N ARG A 8 -4.58 4.47 -11.51
CA ARG A 8 -3.82 3.31 -12.00
C ARG A 8 -3.28 2.48 -10.84
N ILE A 9 -2.74 3.12 -9.83
CA ILE A 9 -2.24 2.43 -8.64
C ILE A 9 -3.36 1.68 -7.95
N ARG A 10 -4.50 2.32 -7.77
CA ARG A 10 -5.67 1.69 -7.14
C ARG A 10 -6.16 0.48 -7.92
N GLU A 11 -6.22 0.60 -9.24
CA GLU A 11 -6.63 -0.49 -10.12
C GLU A 11 -5.74 -1.71 -9.96
N ILE A 12 -4.42 -1.50 -9.94
CA ILE A 12 -3.45 -2.59 -9.79
C ILE A 12 -3.54 -3.20 -8.39
N ILE A 13 -3.72 -2.40 -7.37
CA ILE A 13 -3.91 -2.90 -6.00
C ILE A 13 -5.13 -3.82 -5.95
N GLU A 14 -6.24 -3.41 -6.54
CA GLU A 14 -7.46 -4.22 -6.56
C GLU A 14 -7.29 -5.52 -7.33
N ASP A 15 -6.54 -5.49 -8.42
CA ASP A 15 -6.34 -6.67 -9.27
C ASP A 15 -5.37 -7.68 -8.66
N TRP A 16 -4.32 -7.22 -7.98
CA TRP A 16 -3.21 -8.09 -7.57
C TRP A 16 -3.08 -8.31 -6.08
N ILE A 17 -3.68 -7.47 -5.27
CA ILE A 17 -3.66 -7.62 -3.80
C ILE A 17 -5.03 -8.10 -3.34
N HIS A 18 -5.10 -9.32 -2.86
CA HIS A 18 -6.38 -9.96 -2.54
C HIS A 18 -6.85 -9.77 -1.10
N ASN A 19 -5.94 -9.50 -0.18
CA ASN A 19 -6.29 -9.29 1.22
C ASN A 19 -6.82 -7.88 1.43
N SER A 20 -8.03 -7.74 1.98
CA SER A 20 -8.69 -6.45 2.17
C SER A 20 -7.88 -5.49 3.04
N ARG A 21 -7.30 -6.00 4.14
CA ARG A 21 -6.47 -5.19 5.02
C ARG A 21 -5.23 -4.67 4.28
N ASP A 22 -4.58 -5.54 3.52
CA ASP A 22 -3.37 -5.18 2.78
C ASP A 22 -3.68 -4.14 1.70
N ARG A 23 -4.83 -4.25 1.04
CA ARG A 23 -5.28 -3.23 0.08
C ARG A 23 -5.40 -1.86 0.73
N ILE A 24 -6.02 -1.81 1.90
CA ILE A 24 -6.22 -0.56 2.63
C ILE A 24 -4.89 0.02 3.07
N ILE A 25 -4.01 -0.80 3.65
CA ILE A 25 -2.69 -0.36 4.10
C ILE A 25 -1.87 0.21 2.94
N LEU A 26 -1.85 -0.49 1.82
CA LEU A 26 -1.09 -0.07 0.65
C LEU A 26 -1.68 1.21 0.04
N SER A 27 -3.00 1.33 -0.01
CA SER A 27 -3.68 2.53 -0.47
C SER A 27 -3.41 3.73 0.44
N ASP A 28 -3.43 3.52 1.75
CA ASP A 28 -3.11 4.56 2.72
C ASP A 28 -1.70 5.11 2.47
N ARG A 29 -0.76 4.25 2.15
CA ARG A 29 0.63 4.66 1.94
C ARG A 29 0.86 5.28 0.57
N LEU A 30 0.39 4.65 -0.49
CA LEU A 30 0.72 5.04 -1.87
C LEU A 30 -0.22 6.09 -2.45
N ILE A 31 -1.46 6.12 -2.02
CA ILE A 31 -2.46 7.05 -2.54
C ILE A 31 -2.66 8.23 -1.60
N ASP A 32 -2.91 7.94 -0.32
CA ASP A 32 -3.20 8.98 0.68
C ASP A 32 -1.95 9.60 1.30
N GLY A 33 -0.79 8.99 1.10
CA GLY A 33 0.47 9.53 1.61
C GLY A 33 0.62 9.49 3.12
N MET A 34 -0.07 8.59 3.79
CA MET A 34 0.03 8.47 5.25
C MET A 34 1.40 7.96 5.68
N THR A 35 1.87 8.40 6.83
CA THR A 35 3.11 7.88 7.40
C THR A 35 2.89 6.46 7.94
N PHE A 36 3.98 5.71 8.09
CA PHE A 36 3.89 4.37 8.69
C PHE A 36 3.30 4.41 10.10
N GLU A 37 3.65 5.43 10.86
CA GLU A 37 3.10 5.64 12.20
C GLU A 37 1.59 5.83 12.18
N GLN A 38 1.10 6.66 11.26
CA GLN A 38 -0.34 6.91 11.12
C GLN A 38 -1.09 5.64 10.72
N ILE A 39 -0.54 4.88 9.79
CA ILE A 39 -1.14 3.63 9.35
C ILE A 39 -1.15 2.61 10.49
N ALA A 40 -0.06 2.53 11.24
CA ALA A 40 0.04 1.62 12.37
C ALA A 40 -1.03 1.93 13.44
N GLU A 41 -1.23 3.19 13.75
CA GLU A 41 -2.28 3.63 14.68
C GLU A 41 -3.67 3.25 14.16
N LYS A 42 -3.92 3.55 12.89
CA LYS A 42 -5.21 3.28 12.27
C LYS A 42 -5.60 1.80 12.32
N HIS A 43 -4.62 0.92 12.14
CA HIS A 43 -4.86 -0.51 12.07
C HIS A 43 -4.52 -1.27 13.35
N ASP A 44 -4.14 -0.56 14.41
CA ASP A 44 -3.74 -1.15 15.68
C ASP A 44 -2.62 -2.18 15.49
N MET A 45 -1.61 -1.80 14.75
CA MET A 45 -0.45 -2.63 14.44
C MET A 45 0.83 -1.88 14.77
N SER A 46 1.94 -2.60 14.87
CA SER A 46 3.23 -1.93 15.05
C SER A 46 3.70 -1.31 13.74
N GLU A 47 4.47 -0.24 13.85
CA GLU A 47 5.06 0.42 12.69
C GLU A 47 5.92 -0.54 11.87
N ARG A 48 6.65 -1.42 12.57
CA ARG A 48 7.49 -2.43 11.93
C ARG A 48 6.66 -3.41 11.08
N GLN A 49 5.52 -3.84 11.58
CA GLN A 49 4.61 -4.71 10.84
C GLN A 49 4.09 -4.01 9.58
N ILE A 50 3.72 -2.74 9.72
CA ILE A 50 3.24 -1.96 8.57
C ILE A 50 4.34 -1.81 7.52
N LYS A 51 5.57 -1.49 7.92
CA LYS A 51 6.70 -1.39 6.99
C LYS A 51 6.93 -2.69 6.24
N ASN A 52 6.89 -3.82 6.94
CA ASN A 52 7.09 -5.13 6.32
C ASN A 52 6.01 -5.43 5.28
N ILE A 53 4.76 -5.15 5.62
CA ILE A 53 3.64 -5.35 4.70
C ILE A 53 3.78 -4.46 3.48
N VAL A 54 4.02 -3.17 3.68
CA VAL A 54 4.13 -2.20 2.59
C VAL A 54 5.28 -2.57 1.64
N TYR A 55 6.45 -2.83 2.17
CA TYR A 55 7.61 -3.15 1.33
C TYR A 55 7.42 -4.43 0.53
N LYS A 56 6.85 -5.45 1.14
CA LYS A 56 6.56 -6.71 0.45
C LYS A 56 5.56 -6.52 -0.68
N LEU A 57 4.45 -5.85 -0.38
CA LEU A 57 3.38 -5.65 -1.35
C LEU A 57 3.78 -4.65 -2.44
N GLN A 58 4.51 -3.62 -2.08
CA GLN A 58 5.00 -2.62 -3.02
C GLN A 58 5.92 -3.28 -4.06
N THR A 59 6.77 -4.20 -3.64
CA THR A 59 7.62 -4.95 -4.54
C THR A 59 6.79 -5.76 -5.53
N GLN A 60 5.73 -6.41 -5.06
CA GLN A 60 4.81 -7.16 -5.93
C GLN A 60 4.07 -6.23 -6.88
N LEU A 61 3.57 -5.11 -6.35
CA LEU A 61 2.80 -4.14 -7.14
C LEU A 61 3.62 -3.61 -8.32
N PHE A 62 4.85 -3.23 -8.08
CA PHE A 62 5.70 -2.62 -9.10
C PHE A 62 6.08 -3.57 -10.23
N LYS A 63 5.94 -4.87 -10.04
CA LYS A 63 6.11 -5.84 -11.12
C LYS A 63 4.99 -5.76 -12.16
N HIS A 64 3.86 -5.16 -11.80
CA HIS A 64 2.68 -5.07 -12.65
C HIS A 64 2.42 -3.66 -13.18
N LEU A 65 3.27 -2.72 -12.85
CA LEU A 65 3.14 -1.34 -13.34
C LEU A 65 3.81 -1.13 -14.73
#